data_4abce58776f6aafbd25b50e804e9bf2c
#
_entry.id   4abce58776f6aafbd25b50e804e9bf2c
#
_cell.length_a   1.000
_cell.length_b   1.000
_cell.length_c   1.000
_cell.angle_alpha   90.00
_cell.angle_beta   90.00
_cell.angle_gamma   90.00
#
_symmetry.space_group_name_H-M   'P 1'
#
loop_
_entity.id
_entity.type
_entity.pdbx_description
1 polymer ?
#
loop_
_entity_poly.entity_id
_entity_poly.type
_entity_poly.pdbx_seq_one_letter_code
_entity_poly.pdbx_strand_id
1 'polypeptide(L)'
;REDIKQGLKTILQAADYVKSGISVCIFPEGSRNKNADETDMLSFHDGSFKIATRAKSPIIPIAISNSANIWEANFPKMSPTHVVIEYGKPIIPSELDRDTQRHLGAYTQNIIKEMLIKNKELV
;
A
#
# COMPACT_ATOMS: atom_id res chain seq x y z
N ARG A 1 2.59 -11.50 22.32
CA ARG A 1 1.28 -11.54 21.70
C ARG A 1 1.29 -12.47 20.50
N GLU A 2 0.30 -13.31 20.38
CA GLU A 2 0.17 -14.25 19.26
C GLU A 2 0.22 -13.53 17.91
N ASP A 3 -0.40 -12.36 17.83
CA ASP A 3 -0.48 -11.55 16.62
C ASP A 3 0.89 -11.15 16.09
N ILE A 4 1.87 -10.90 16.97
CA ILE A 4 3.21 -10.49 16.55
C ILE A 4 3.94 -11.67 15.92
N LYS A 5 3.86 -12.85 16.52
CA LYS A 5 4.48 -14.06 15.97
C LYS A 5 3.84 -14.47 14.65
N GLN A 6 2.52 -14.40 14.57
CA GLN A 6 1.77 -14.73 13.37
C GLN A 6 2.04 -13.72 12.26
N GLY A 7 2.13 -12.43 12.62
CA GLY A 7 2.49 -11.38 11.69
C GLY A 7 3.88 -11.58 11.10
N LEU A 8 4.85 -11.93 11.93
CA LEU A 8 6.22 -12.22 11.47
C LEU A 8 6.25 -13.42 10.54
N LYS A 9 5.53 -14.50 10.90
CA LYS A 9 5.42 -15.68 10.07
C LYS A 9 4.82 -15.36 8.71
N THR A 10 3.81 -14.53 8.66
CA THR A 10 3.16 -14.09 7.43
C THR A 10 4.13 -13.30 6.55
N ILE A 11 4.91 -12.41 7.14
CA ILE A 11 5.92 -11.63 6.42
C ILE A 11 6.98 -12.54 5.79
N LEU A 12 7.47 -13.51 6.55
CA LEU A 12 8.46 -14.46 6.07
C LEU A 12 7.91 -15.32 4.92
N GLN A 13 6.68 -15.77 5.05
CA GLN A 13 6.00 -16.56 4.04
C GLN A 13 5.76 -15.75 2.76
N ALA A 14 5.33 -14.51 2.90
CA ALA A 14 5.14 -13.61 1.76
C ALA A 14 6.46 -13.33 1.03
N ALA A 15 7.54 -13.14 1.78
CA ALA A 15 8.88 -12.95 1.19
C ALA A 15 9.31 -14.19 0.39
N ASP A 16 9.02 -15.38 0.90
CA ASP A 16 9.32 -16.62 0.19
C ASP A 16 8.54 -16.75 -1.12
N TYR A 17 7.26 -16.36 -1.12
CA TYR A 17 6.46 -16.33 -2.34
C TYR A 17 7.06 -15.38 -3.37
N VAL A 18 7.46 -14.19 -2.94
CA VAL A 18 8.07 -13.21 -3.85
C VAL A 18 9.38 -13.75 -4.43
N LYS A 19 10.21 -14.37 -3.60
CA LYS A 19 11.46 -15.00 -4.07
C LYS A 19 11.21 -16.10 -5.10
N SER A 20 10.08 -16.78 -5.02
CA SER A 20 9.71 -17.84 -5.96
C SER A 20 9.07 -17.31 -7.24
N GLY A 21 8.91 -16.00 -7.39
CA GLY A 21 8.35 -15.37 -8.58
C GLY A 21 6.88 -15.03 -8.51
N ILE A 22 6.27 -15.13 -7.34
CA ILE A 22 4.86 -14.78 -7.11
C ILE A 22 4.77 -13.34 -6.62
N SER A 23 3.93 -12.53 -7.25
CA SER A 23 3.65 -11.17 -6.79
C SER A 23 2.72 -11.18 -5.60
N VAL A 24 2.99 -10.32 -4.63
CA VAL A 24 2.17 -10.19 -3.41
C VAL A 24 1.60 -8.78 -3.35
N CYS A 25 0.29 -8.67 -3.20
CA CYS A 25 -0.40 -7.39 -3.03
C CYS A 25 -0.68 -7.16 -1.55
N ILE A 26 -0.39 -5.96 -1.07
CA ILE A 26 -0.52 -5.62 0.35
C ILE A 26 -1.22 -4.29 0.50
N PHE A 27 -2.08 -4.21 1.52
CA PHE A 27 -2.70 -2.97 1.95
C PHE A 27 -2.00 -2.53 3.25
N PRO A 28 -0.99 -1.66 3.16
CA PRO A 28 -0.10 -1.40 4.28
C PRO A 28 -0.72 -0.61 5.43
N GLU A 29 -1.91 -0.02 5.24
CA GLU A 29 -2.65 0.59 6.33
C GLU A 29 -3.18 -0.43 7.34
N GLY A 30 -3.34 -1.68 6.93
CA GLY A 30 -3.77 -2.78 7.79
C GLY A 30 -5.25 -2.78 8.16
N SER A 31 -5.97 -1.72 7.84
CA SER A 31 -7.42 -1.62 8.06
C SER A 31 -8.03 -0.66 7.04
N ARG A 32 -9.36 -0.63 7.00
CA ARG A 32 -10.06 0.30 6.12
C ARG A 32 -9.91 1.72 6.63
N ASN A 33 -9.56 2.62 5.73
CA ASN A 33 -9.52 4.04 6.03
C ASN A 33 -10.94 4.60 5.95
N LYS A 34 -11.44 5.14 7.05
CA LYS A 34 -12.78 5.74 7.14
C LYS A 34 -12.74 7.26 7.08
N ASN A 35 -11.58 7.84 6.84
CA ASN A 35 -11.45 9.29 6.71
C ASN A 35 -12.19 9.77 5.45
N ALA A 36 -12.81 10.93 5.54
CA ALA A 36 -13.57 11.50 4.44
C ALA A 36 -12.68 11.83 3.23
N ASP A 37 -11.45 12.25 3.50
CA ASP A 37 -10.46 12.53 2.47
C ASP A 37 -9.53 11.32 2.32
N GLU A 38 -9.53 10.70 1.15
CA GLU A 38 -8.70 9.52 0.88
C GLU A 38 -7.20 9.82 0.89
N THR A 39 -6.80 11.10 0.78
CA THR A 39 -5.40 11.49 0.92
C THR A 39 -4.95 11.54 2.37
N ASP A 40 -5.89 11.53 3.31
CA ASP A 40 -5.64 11.42 4.74
C ASP A 40 -5.55 9.95 5.12
N MET A 41 -4.42 9.34 4.76
CA MET A 41 -4.20 7.91 4.92
C MET A 41 -3.81 7.56 6.35
N LEU A 42 -4.11 6.33 6.74
CA LEU A 42 -3.59 5.74 7.98
C LEU A 42 -2.10 5.47 7.81
N SER A 43 -1.37 5.42 8.92
CA SER A 43 0.06 5.10 8.88
C SER A 43 0.31 3.72 8.27
N PHE A 44 1.32 3.64 7.42
CA PHE A 44 1.70 2.37 6.83
C PHE A 44 2.52 1.55 7.82
N HIS A 45 2.19 0.28 7.95
CA HIS A 45 2.91 -0.65 8.82
C HIS A 45 4.26 -1.02 8.20
N ASP A 46 5.34 -0.74 8.91
CA ASP A 46 6.71 -0.98 8.44
C ASP A 46 6.97 -2.45 8.12
N GLY A 47 6.33 -3.36 8.83
CA GLY A 47 6.47 -4.79 8.59
C GLY A 47 6.13 -5.21 7.17
N SER A 48 5.16 -4.55 6.54
CA SER A 48 4.77 -4.84 5.16
C SER A 48 5.92 -4.62 4.18
N PHE A 49 6.76 -3.63 4.45
CA PHE A 49 7.87 -3.27 3.56
C PHE A 49 9.08 -4.17 3.72
N LYS A 50 9.18 -4.89 4.84
CA LYS A 50 10.23 -5.89 5.06
C LYS A 50 10.13 -7.06 4.08
N ILE A 51 8.95 -7.32 3.56
CA ILE A 51 8.75 -8.36 2.54
C ILE A 51 9.61 -8.05 1.32
N ALA A 52 9.53 -6.81 0.83
CA ALA A 52 10.28 -6.40 -0.34
C ALA A 52 11.79 -6.37 -0.09
N THR A 53 12.23 -5.81 1.05
CA THR A 53 13.65 -5.74 1.37
C THR A 53 14.24 -7.13 1.59
N ARG A 54 13.51 -8.02 2.26
CA ARG A 54 13.95 -9.39 2.50
C ARG A 54 14.02 -10.21 1.21
N ALA A 55 13.05 -10.03 0.32
CA ALA A 55 13.01 -10.73 -0.96
C ALA A 55 13.85 -10.04 -2.05
N LYS A 56 14.42 -8.88 -1.77
CA LYS A 56 15.16 -8.06 -2.72
C LYS A 56 14.36 -7.77 -3.98
N SER A 57 13.08 -7.43 -3.79
CA SER A 57 12.16 -7.18 -4.89
C SER A 57 11.77 -5.69 -4.95
N PRO A 58 11.38 -5.21 -6.14
CA PRO A 58 10.82 -3.86 -6.24
C PRO A 58 9.47 -3.77 -5.56
N ILE A 59 9.10 -2.55 -5.17
CA ILE A 59 7.79 -2.19 -4.66
C ILE A 59 7.09 -1.40 -5.74
N ILE A 60 5.87 -1.80 -6.11
CA ILE A 60 5.04 -1.05 -7.05
C ILE A 60 3.98 -0.31 -6.24
N PRO A 61 4.08 1.03 -6.09
CA PRO A 61 3.03 1.77 -5.42
C PRO A 61 1.80 1.85 -6.32
N ILE A 62 0.63 1.61 -5.73
CA ILE A 62 -0.66 1.65 -6.43
C ILE A 62 -1.57 2.63 -5.70
N ALA A 63 -2.06 3.62 -6.41
CA ALA A 63 -3.03 4.57 -5.88
C ALA A 63 -4.41 4.25 -6.44
N ILE A 64 -5.39 4.10 -5.53
CA ILE A 64 -6.79 3.81 -5.89
C ILE A 64 -7.63 4.98 -5.43
N SER A 65 -8.26 5.68 -6.36
CA SER A 65 -9.05 6.88 -6.08
C SER A 65 -10.54 6.61 -6.21
N ASN A 66 -11.30 7.10 -5.25
CA ASN A 66 -12.77 7.10 -5.26
C ASN A 66 -13.43 5.73 -5.05
N SER A 67 -12.68 4.74 -4.58
CA SER A 67 -13.24 3.38 -4.39
C SER A 67 -14.28 3.31 -3.28
N ALA A 68 -14.20 4.16 -2.25
CA ALA A 68 -15.15 4.17 -1.15
C ALA A 68 -16.59 4.50 -1.61
N ASN A 69 -16.74 5.23 -2.70
CA ASN A 69 -18.04 5.61 -3.24
C ASN A 69 -18.79 4.46 -3.92
N ILE A 70 -18.13 3.33 -4.15
CA ILE A 70 -18.79 2.13 -4.69
C ILE A 70 -19.77 1.55 -3.65
N TRP A 71 -19.35 1.48 -2.39
CA TRP A 71 -20.09 0.79 -1.34
C TRP A 71 -20.08 1.53 -0.01
N GLU A 72 -18.90 1.77 0.57
CA GLU A 72 -18.77 2.24 1.95
C GLU A 72 -19.47 3.59 2.20
N ALA A 73 -19.32 4.53 1.27
CA ALA A 73 -19.91 5.86 1.40
C ALA A 73 -21.42 5.87 1.14
N ASN A 74 -21.94 4.85 0.45
CA ASN A 74 -23.32 4.76 0.03
C ASN A 74 -24.07 3.58 0.67
N PHE A 75 -23.47 2.95 1.68
CA PHE A 75 -24.05 1.78 2.34
C PHE A 75 -25.52 2.06 2.77
N PRO A 76 -26.50 1.15 2.52
CA PRO A 76 -26.31 -0.22 1.98
C PRO A 76 -26.44 -0.33 0.45
N LYS A 77 -26.39 0.76 -0.27
CA LYS A 77 -26.53 0.76 -1.74
C LYS A 77 -25.17 0.74 -2.41
N MET A 78 -25.04 -0.06 -3.46
CA MET A 78 -23.92 0.00 -4.38
C MET A 78 -24.22 0.99 -5.48
N SER A 79 -23.22 1.80 -5.85
CA SER A 79 -23.39 2.80 -6.93
C SER A 79 -22.36 2.58 -8.02
N PRO A 80 -22.75 2.72 -9.30
CA PRO A 80 -21.75 2.84 -10.36
C PRO A 80 -20.84 4.01 -10.05
N THR A 81 -19.52 3.77 -10.07
CA THR A 81 -18.56 4.76 -9.61
C THR A 81 -17.35 4.76 -10.52
N HIS A 82 -16.91 5.96 -10.90
CA HIS A 82 -15.67 6.12 -11.63
C HIS A 82 -14.50 6.00 -10.66
N VAL A 83 -13.70 4.96 -10.81
CA VAL A 83 -12.53 4.68 -9.99
C VAL A 83 -11.29 4.82 -10.85
N VAL A 84 -10.28 5.47 -10.34
CA VAL A 84 -8.98 5.59 -11.02
C VAL A 84 -7.95 4.76 -10.24
N ILE A 85 -7.26 3.89 -10.95
CA ILE A 85 -6.15 3.10 -10.41
C ILE A 85 -4.89 3.49 -11.16
N GLU A 86 -3.90 3.96 -10.44
CA GLU A 86 -2.61 4.31 -11.02
C GLU A 86 -1.50 3.43 -10.41
N TYR A 87 -0.68 2.86 -11.30
CA TYR A 87 0.53 2.13 -10.93
C TYR A 87 1.71 3.08 -11.04
N GLY A 88 2.40 3.32 -9.94
CA GLY A 88 3.58 4.18 -9.93
C GLY A 88 4.83 3.46 -10.42
N LYS A 89 5.93 4.21 -10.49
CA LYS A 89 7.22 3.65 -10.88
C LYS A 89 7.72 2.67 -9.81
N PRO A 90 8.37 1.58 -10.21
CA PRO A 90 8.95 0.65 -9.24
C PRO A 90 9.93 1.35 -8.31
N ILE A 91 9.78 1.09 -7.01
CA ILE A 91 10.71 1.54 -5.98
C ILE A 91 11.65 0.38 -5.71
N ILE A 92 12.95 0.61 -5.90
CA ILE A 92 13.97 -0.40 -5.64
C ILE A 92 14.68 -0.02 -4.35
N PRO A 93 14.40 -0.72 -3.23
CA PRO A 93 14.92 -0.29 -1.92
C PRO A 93 16.44 -0.19 -1.88
N SER A 94 17.16 -1.05 -2.58
CA SER A 94 18.63 -1.04 -2.60
C SER A 94 19.22 0.19 -3.27
N GLU A 95 18.46 0.90 -4.09
CA GLU A 95 18.90 2.12 -4.77
C GLU A 95 18.67 3.38 -3.93
N LEU A 96 17.97 3.24 -2.80
CA LEU A 96 17.70 4.36 -1.90
C LEU A 96 18.80 4.49 -0.85
N ASP A 97 18.94 5.70 -0.27
CA ASP A 97 19.87 5.91 0.82
C ASP A 97 19.40 5.16 2.07
N ARG A 98 20.30 5.00 3.06
CA ARG A 98 20.00 4.23 4.26
C ARG A 98 18.87 4.82 5.08
N ASP A 99 18.79 6.14 5.15
CA ASP A 99 17.75 6.81 5.90
C ASP A 99 16.38 6.56 5.30
N THR A 100 16.26 6.68 3.97
CA THR A 100 15.02 6.39 3.24
C THR A 100 14.64 4.92 3.38
N GLN A 101 15.61 4.01 3.33
CA GLN A 101 15.34 2.58 3.53
C GLN A 101 14.77 2.27 4.90
N ARG A 102 15.18 2.99 5.94
CA ARG A 102 14.63 2.83 7.30
C ARG A 102 13.19 3.31 7.40
N HIS A 103 12.78 4.25 6.54
CA HIS A 103 11.45 4.87 6.54
C HIS A 103 10.72 4.59 5.24
N LEU A 104 10.88 3.37 4.73
CA LEU A 104 10.35 2.96 3.44
C LEU A 104 8.81 3.07 3.38
N GLY A 105 8.14 2.79 4.49
CA GLY A 105 6.70 2.95 4.59
C GLY A 105 6.26 4.39 4.35
N ALA A 106 6.88 5.34 5.06
CA ALA A 106 6.58 6.77 4.91
C ALA A 106 6.95 7.28 3.51
N TYR A 107 8.05 6.82 2.96
CA TYR A 107 8.47 7.17 1.60
C TYR A 107 7.45 6.74 0.56
N THR A 108 7.01 5.47 0.63
CA THR A 108 6.01 4.92 -0.29
C THR A 108 4.65 5.60 -0.09
N GLN A 109 4.26 5.84 1.16
CA GLN A 109 3.02 6.53 1.48
C GLN A 109 2.97 7.92 0.84
N ASN A 110 4.07 8.65 0.90
CA ASN A 110 4.17 9.97 0.31
C ASN A 110 3.98 9.94 -1.22
N ILE A 111 4.57 8.97 -1.88
CA ILE A 111 4.41 8.78 -3.33
C ILE A 111 2.95 8.50 -3.67
N ILE A 112 2.30 7.60 -2.95
CA ILE A 112 0.89 7.28 -3.17
C ILE A 112 0.00 8.50 -2.90
N LYS A 113 0.30 9.26 -1.85
CA LYS A 113 -0.44 10.47 -1.51
C LYS A 113 -0.38 11.50 -2.64
N GLU A 114 0.79 11.72 -3.21
CA GLU A 114 0.95 12.63 -4.34
C GLU A 114 0.16 12.16 -5.56
N MET A 115 0.15 10.85 -5.82
CA MET A 115 -0.65 10.25 -6.89
C MET A 115 -2.15 10.48 -6.65
N LEU A 116 -2.63 10.27 -5.43
CA LEU A 116 -4.03 10.49 -5.06
C LEU A 116 -4.42 11.96 -5.23
N ILE A 117 -3.58 12.88 -4.81
CA ILE A 117 -3.83 14.32 -4.96
C ILE A 117 -3.95 14.69 -6.44
N LYS A 118 -3.03 14.21 -7.25
CA LYS A 118 -3.03 14.46 -8.70
C LYS A 118 -4.28 13.87 -9.35
N ASN A 119 -4.70 12.69 -8.94
CA ASN A 119 -5.81 11.97 -9.55
C ASN A 119 -7.18 12.44 -9.10
N LYS A 120 -7.27 13.31 -8.10
CA LYS A 120 -8.56 13.90 -7.68
C LYS A 120 -9.31 14.55 -8.82
N GLU A 121 -8.60 15.14 -9.75
CA GLU A 121 -9.19 15.81 -10.92
C GLU A 121 -9.81 14.84 -11.92
N LEU A 122 -9.47 13.55 -11.83
CA LEU A 122 -9.94 12.53 -12.77
C LEU A 122 -11.22 11.82 -12.30
N VAL A 123 -11.64 12.08 -11.07
CA VAL A 123 -12.82 11.41 -10.47
C VAL A 123 -13.90 12.41 -10.05
#